data_e7a3f8cf319211b5142fb3c0e7d4611a
#
_entry.id   e7a3f8cf319211b5142fb3c0e7d4611a
#
_cell.length_a   1.000
_cell.length_b   1.000
_cell.length_c   1.000
_cell.angle_alpha   90.00
_cell.angle_beta   90.00
_cell.angle_gamma   90.00
#
_symmetry.space_group_name_H-M   'P 1'
#
loop_
_entity.id
_entity.type
_entity.pdbx_description
1 polymer ?
#
loop_
_entity_poly.entity_id
_entity_poly.type
_entity_poly.pdbx_seq_one_letter_code
_entity_poly.pdbx_strand_id
1 'polypeptide(L)'
;MNLRKGLCLWYIVCFTFFLIVPVDFSFTQDIDMNVVYAGEEKRRGIKAFNSGNFNRAILAFEKALSYTPEDTGIQEWLGKSYYRSGFTETALTIWEGILKAGAGTPKLQNLVNVVAYRKGLGRELYERGRYVISAEIEGKKADYNLFLRPSSVMTMDDGSFYIVAYGSNEVVLFDTNGALRKRLRGGLYGFDHPFDIAESRDGNFFITEFEGDRITKCNPDGYVLSSFGESGLQDGQLMGPQFLTVDGKGYIYVTDYGNRRVCKFDEEGNFILSFGRATAQFGGLRTPSGIVYMEGRVYVADTSKRMIAVFDESGNYISTLAEGAFHSPEGLSIFDETHLLVADTDRIVTVDLATEQVTAVSDLEGNGEKVLHSELDENGNIISVDFTRGNIDILSELTNLYAGLVVQIDRIYSVDHPEILLSATVTTRLGKPVTGLDGSNFIITEGYTPVANQQLRHSVNAADFTDVTLLIDKSMEMTEYREQLAEAAAMIYDFLGGNGRIRVVSAGETPTLDADVNSSRSDIISAVRQGGTTANWRFDLGLRMSASELFSGTGRKAVVFLTDGTVTD
;
A
#
# COMPACT_ATOMS: atom_id res chain seq x y z
N MET A 1 2.33 -7.94 -90.70
CA MET A 1 2.42 -9.36 -90.33
C MET A 1 3.89 -9.67 -90.03
N ASN A 2 4.39 -9.29 -88.83
CA ASN A 2 5.73 -9.67 -88.32
C ASN A 2 6.00 -8.94 -86.98
N LEU A 3 5.12 -9.12 -85.99
CA LEU A 3 5.37 -8.61 -84.61
C LEU A 3 5.02 -9.61 -83.51
N ARG A 4 4.79 -10.88 -83.88
CA ARG A 4 4.46 -11.93 -82.92
C ARG A 4 5.56 -12.98 -82.68
N LYS A 5 6.68 -12.91 -83.43
CA LYS A 5 7.80 -13.88 -83.20
C LYS A 5 8.94 -13.36 -82.37
N GLY A 6 8.98 -12.09 -82.01
CA GLY A 6 10.00 -11.51 -81.13
C GLY A 6 9.74 -11.63 -79.61
N LEU A 7 8.46 -11.70 -79.21
CA LEU A 7 8.10 -11.75 -77.77
C LEU A 7 8.24 -13.15 -77.15
N CYS A 8 8.11 -14.21 -77.98
CA CYS A 8 8.28 -15.59 -77.42
C CYS A 8 9.77 -15.99 -77.17
N LEU A 9 10.70 -15.40 -77.92
CA LEU A 9 12.11 -15.67 -77.68
C LEU A 9 12.68 -14.95 -76.50
N TRP A 10 12.11 -13.79 -76.10
CA TRP A 10 12.52 -13.02 -74.93
C TRP A 10 12.01 -13.65 -73.66
N TYR A 11 10.82 -14.24 -73.69
CA TYR A 11 10.28 -14.96 -72.49
C TYR A 11 10.98 -16.28 -72.23
N ILE A 12 11.49 -16.98 -73.22
CA ILE A 12 12.21 -18.23 -73.09
C ILE A 12 13.66 -17.96 -72.55
N VAL A 13 14.29 -16.85 -72.98
CA VAL A 13 15.63 -16.47 -72.49
C VAL A 13 15.57 -15.94 -71.04
N CYS A 14 14.49 -15.23 -70.67
CA CYS A 14 14.32 -14.84 -69.27
C CYS A 14 13.97 -16.02 -68.36
N PHE A 15 13.28 -17.06 -68.84
CA PHE A 15 12.94 -18.23 -68.03
C PHE A 15 14.11 -19.19 -67.88
N THR A 16 15.00 -19.27 -68.86
CA THR A 16 16.23 -20.09 -68.77
C THR A 16 17.32 -19.42 -67.94
N PHE A 17 17.35 -18.08 -67.84
CA PHE A 17 18.28 -17.37 -66.95
C PHE A 17 17.86 -17.40 -65.46
N PHE A 18 16.55 -17.59 -65.19
CA PHE A 18 16.06 -17.75 -63.79
C PHE A 18 16.24 -19.16 -63.26
N LEU A 19 16.53 -20.15 -64.11
CA LEU A 19 16.70 -21.55 -63.73
C LEU A 19 18.18 -21.94 -63.50
N ILE A 20 19.14 -21.01 -63.71
CA ILE A 20 20.60 -21.34 -63.59
C ILE A 20 21.30 -20.51 -62.52
N VAL A 21 20.56 -19.70 -61.74
CA VAL A 21 21.13 -19.13 -60.52
C VAL A 21 20.72 -20.06 -59.39
N PRO A 22 21.61 -20.87 -58.82
CA PRO A 22 21.34 -21.53 -57.58
C PRO A 22 21.26 -20.42 -56.50
N VAL A 23 20.04 -20.02 -56.16
CA VAL A 23 19.85 -19.23 -54.96
C VAL A 23 20.01 -20.20 -53.82
N ASP A 24 21.26 -20.40 -53.39
CA ASP A 24 21.58 -20.97 -52.08
C ASP A 24 21.07 -19.96 -51.02
N PHE A 25 19.78 -19.93 -50.77
CA PHE A 25 19.21 -19.43 -49.52
C PHE A 25 19.34 -20.54 -48.45
N SER A 26 20.54 -20.96 -48.16
CA SER A 26 20.83 -21.58 -46.89
C SER A 26 20.99 -20.45 -45.86
N PHE A 27 19.91 -19.84 -45.39
CA PHE A 27 19.84 -19.26 -44.08
C PHE A 27 19.82 -20.44 -43.06
N THR A 28 20.93 -21.15 -42.95
CA THR A 28 21.25 -21.81 -41.71
C THR A 28 21.61 -20.68 -40.76
N GLN A 29 20.63 -20.12 -40.04
CA GLN A 29 20.94 -19.56 -38.76
C GLN A 29 21.59 -20.71 -37.98
N ASP A 30 22.89 -20.65 -37.81
CA ASP A 30 23.57 -21.51 -36.85
C ASP A 30 22.97 -21.21 -35.50
N ILE A 31 21.99 -22.03 -35.11
CA ILE A 31 21.39 -21.95 -33.80
C ILE A 31 22.51 -22.38 -32.84
N ASP A 32 23.03 -21.42 -32.08
CA ASP A 32 23.98 -21.74 -31.03
C ASP A 32 23.26 -22.61 -29.99
N MET A 33 23.59 -23.88 -30.03
CA MET A 33 23.02 -24.90 -29.15
C MET A 33 23.29 -24.57 -27.66
N ASN A 34 24.36 -23.83 -27.35
CA ASN A 34 24.65 -23.41 -26.00
C ASN A 34 23.57 -22.45 -25.49
N VAL A 35 23.10 -21.51 -26.32
CA VAL A 35 22.00 -20.59 -25.98
C VAL A 35 20.69 -21.36 -25.73
N VAL A 36 20.42 -22.39 -26.51
CA VAL A 36 19.23 -23.25 -26.33
C VAL A 36 19.32 -24.01 -25.00
N TYR A 37 20.46 -24.66 -24.72
CA TYR A 37 20.66 -25.40 -23.47
C TYR A 37 20.64 -24.46 -22.24
N ALA A 38 21.28 -23.30 -22.34
CA ALA A 38 21.22 -22.27 -21.29
C ALA A 38 19.77 -21.84 -21.02
N GLY A 39 18.97 -21.61 -22.06
CA GLY A 39 17.58 -21.24 -21.96
C GLY A 39 16.69 -22.31 -21.31
N GLU A 40 16.97 -23.61 -21.57
CA GLU A 40 16.27 -24.71 -20.92
C GLU A 40 16.59 -24.79 -19.42
N GLU A 41 17.88 -24.74 -19.06
CA GLU A 41 18.29 -24.77 -17.65
C GLU A 41 17.84 -23.51 -16.90
N LYS A 42 17.84 -22.33 -17.55
CA LYS A 42 17.26 -21.10 -16.99
C LYS A 42 15.78 -21.28 -16.62
N ARG A 43 14.97 -21.85 -17.51
CA ARG A 43 13.55 -22.15 -17.23
C ARG A 43 13.38 -23.13 -16.07
N ARG A 44 14.24 -24.16 -15.99
CA ARG A 44 14.24 -25.12 -14.87
C ARG A 44 14.60 -24.43 -13.56
N GLY A 45 15.60 -23.55 -13.58
CA GLY A 45 16.02 -22.74 -12.43
C GLY A 45 14.91 -21.84 -11.93
N ILE A 46 14.25 -21.07 -12.81
CA ILE A 46 13.12 -20.19 -12.47
C ILE A 46 11.97 -21.03 -11.86
N LYS A 47 11.63 -22.18 -12.45
CA LYS A 47 10.60 -23.05 -11.89
C LYS A 47 10.96 -23.56 -10.49
N ALA A 48 12.22 -23.98 -10.28
CA ALA A 48 12.68 -24.43 -8.98
C ALA A 48 12.67 -23.28 -7.94
N PHE A 49 13.10 -22.09 -8.34
CA PHE A 49 13.06 -20.89 -7.51
C PHE A 49 11.63 -20.55 -7.07
N ASN A 50 10.69 -20.49 -8.01
CA ASN A 50 9.29 -20.20 -7.73
C ASN A 50 8.60 -21.28 -6.88
N SER A 51 9.16 -22.50 -6.86
CA SER A 51 8.70 -23.58 -5.98
C SER A 51 9.44 -23.59 -4.62
N GLY A 52 10.22 -22.55 -4.29
CA GLY A 52 10.98 -22.47 -3.04
C GLY A 52 12.20 -23.41 -2.96
N ASN A 53 12.51 -24.17 -4.02
CA ASN A 53 13.64 -25.10 -4.02
C ASN A 53 14.91 -24.39 -4.52
N PHE A 54 15.46 -23.51 -3.67
CA PHE A 54 16.56 -22.61 -4.04
C PHE A 54 17.86 -23.35 -4.36
N ASN A 55 18.17 -24.44 -3.66
CA ASN A 55 19.37 -25.25 -3.97
C ASN A 55 19.30 -25.86 -5.37
N ARG A 56 18.11 -26.33 -5.78
CA ARG A 56 17.90 -26.85 -7.13
C ARG A 56 17.93 -25.74 -8.18
N ALA A 57 17.47 -24.55 -7.83
CA ALA A 57 17.57 -23.36 -8.67
C ALA A 57 19.02 -22.96 -8.90
N ILE A 58 19.86 -22.94 -7.85
CA ILE A 58 21.30 -22.67 -7.95
C ILE A 58 21.95 -23.61 -8.94
N LEU A 59 21.78 -24.92 -8.78
CA LEU A 59 22.40 -25.95 -9.67
C LEU A 59 21.95 -25.76 -11.14
N ALA A 60 20.70 -25.43 -11.38
CA ALA A 60 20.17 -25.19 -12.72
C ALA A 60 20.76 -23.90 -13.34
N PHE A 61 20.90 -22.82 -12.57
CA PHE A 61 21.48 -21.58 -13.08
C PHE A 61 23.00 -21.69 -13.26
N GLU A 62 23.73 -22.38 -12.39
CA GLU A 62 25.16 -22.67 -12.59
C GLU A 62 25.38 -23.49 -13.86
N LYS A 63 24.52 -24.48 -14.10
CA LYS A 63 24.56 -25.26 -15.33
C LYS A 63 24.22 -24.41 -16.55
N ALA A 64 23.26 -23.50 -16.45
CA ALA A 64 22.93 -22.56 -17.52
C ALA A 64 24.13 -21.66 -17.86
N LEU A 65 24.81 -21.12 -16.83
CA LEU A 65 26.02 -20.29 -16.99
C LEU A 65 27.21 -21.07 -17.55
N SER A 66 27.26 -22.41 -17.40
CA SER A 66 28.29 -23.19 -18.06
C SER A 66 28.21 -23.18 -19.60
N TYR A 67 27.01 -22.89 -20.13
CA TYR A 67 26.78 -22.73 -21.58
C TYR A 67 26.91 -21.27 -22.04
N THR A 68 26.44 -20.31 -21.21
CA THR A 68 26.45 -18.86 -21.49
C THR A 68 26.96 -18.09 -20.27
N PRO A 69 28.27 -18.04 -20.01
CA PRO A 69 28.86 -17.45 -18.79
C PRO A 69 28.52 -15.97 -18.60
N GLU A 70 28.37 -15.24 -19.70
CA GLU A 70 28.15 -13.79 -19.70
C GLU A 70 26.66 -13.37 -19.66
N ASP A 71 25.71 -14.33 -19.55
CA ASP A 71 24.28 -14.00 -19.45
C ASP A 71 23.97 -13.40 -18.08
N THR A 72 23.94 -12.06 -18.03
CA THR A 72 23.67 -11.28 -16.81
C THR A 72 22.29 -11.56 -16.22
N GLY A 73 21.31 -11.91 -17.06
CA GLY A 73 19.98 -12.30 -16.59
C GLY A 73 19.98 -13.64 -15.85
N ILE A 74 20.84 -14.59 -16.24
CA ILE A 74 21.02 -15.85 -15.50
C ILE A 74 21.82 -15.59 -14.22
N GLN A 75 22.85 -14.75 -14.28
CA GLN A 75 23.63 -14.34 -13.10
C GLN A 75 22.74 -13.65 -12.05
N GLU A 76 21.82 -12.78 -12.48
CA GLU A 76 20.88 -12.14 -11.56
C GLU A 76 20.00 -13.17 -10.83
N TRP A 77 19.45 -14.15 -11.55
CA TRP A 77 18.66 -15.23 -10.96
C TRP A 77 19.48 -16.13 -10.04
N LEU A 78 20.72 -16.39 -10.39
CA LEU A 78 21.64 -17.14 -9.54
C LEU A 78 21.89 -16.41 -8.22
N GLY A 79 22.16 -15.10 -8.29
CA GLY A 79 22.30 -14.24 -7.11
C GLY A 79 21.04 -14.26 -6.23
N LYS A 80 19.83 -14.15 -6.83
CA LYS A 80 18.55 -14.26 -6.10
C LYS A 80 18.42 -15.62 -5.39
N SER A 81 18.87 -16.69 -6.04
CA SER A 81 18.80 -18.04 -5.47
C SER A 81 19.75 -18.21 -4.29
N TYR A 82 20.98 -17.70 -4.40
CA TYR A 82 21.93 -17.67 -3.28
C TYR A 82 21.41 -16.83 -2.12
N TYR A 83 20.87 -15.65 -2.39
CA TYR A 83 20.29 -14.78 -1.37
C TYR A 83 19.16 -15.49 -0.60
N ARG A 84 18.22 -16.11 -1.31
CA ARG A 84 17.11 -16.87 -0.73
C ARG A 84 17.56 -18.12 0.00
N SER A 85 18.74 -18.66 -0.29
CA SER A 85 19.38 -19.77 0.42
C SER A 85 20.23 -19.32 1.62
N GLY A 86 20.30 -18.02 1.92
CA GLY A 86 21.08 -17.47 3.03
C GLY A 86 22.54 -17.15 2.69
N PHE A 87 23.00 -17.40 1.47
CA PHE A 87 24.37 -17.09 1.02
C PHE A 87 24.49 -15.65 0.52
N THR A 88 24.25 -14.70 1.42
CA THR A 88 24.12 -13.28 1.09
C THR A 88 25.38 -12.69 0.46
N GLU A 89 26.58 -13.07 0.93
CA GLU A 89 27.85 -12.55 0.38
C GLU A 89 28.10 -13.01 -1.06
N THR A 90 27.79 -14.27 -1.34
CA THR A 90 27.88 -14.80 -2.70
C THR A 90 26.92 -14.08 -3.63
N ALA A 91 25.69 -13.83 -3.17
CA ALA A 91 24.70 -13.08 -3.93
C ALA A 91 25.17 -11.65 -4.23
N LEU A 92 25.67 -10.93 -3.23
CA LEU A 92 26.23 -9.58 -3.39
C LEU A 92 27.38 -9.56 -4.39
N THR A 93 28.33 -10.51 -4.28
CA THR A 93 29.46 -10.60 -5.20
C THR A 93 29.02 -10.75 -6.65
N ILE A 94 28.02 -11.59 -6.91
CA ILE A 94 27.48 -11.80 -8.27
C ILE A 94 26.80 -10.50 -8.76
N TRP A 95 25.92 -9.90 -7.98
CA TRP A 95 25.17 -8.71 -8.37
C TRP A 95 26.06 -7.48 -8.56
N GLU A 96 27.03 -7.28 -7.66
CA GLU A 96 28.03 -6.20 -7.83
C GLU A 96 28.88 -6.42 -9.08
N GLY A 97 29.17 -7.66 -9.46
CA GLY A 97 29.82 -7.99 -10.72
C GLY A 97 29.02 -7.50 -11.92
N ILE A 98 27.70 -7.75 -11.93
CA ILE A 98 26.78 -7.28 -12.99
C ILE A 98 26.77 -5.73 -13.05
N LEU A 99 26.69 -5.07 -11.88
CA LEU A 99 26.67 -3.60 -11.79
C LEU A 99 27.99 -2.99 -12.28
N LYS A 100 29.13 -3.54 -11.88
CA LYS A 100 30.46 -3.10 -12.33
C LYS A 100 30.67 -3.28 -13.83
N ALA A 101 30.04 -4.29 -14.43
CA ALA A 101 30.05 -4.48 -15.88
C ALA A 101 29.11 -3.51 -16.65
N GLY A 102 28.38 -2.64 -15.93
CA GLY A 102 27.45 -1.69 -16.54
C GLY A 102 26.17 -2.31 -17.09
N ALA A 103 25.88 -3.57 -16.75
CA ALA A 103 24.71 -4.32 -17.21
C ALA A 103 23.56 -4.39 -16.18
N GLY A 104 23.68 -3.65 -15.08
CA GLY A 104 22.70 -3.64 -14.00
C GLY A 104 21.51 -2.74 -14.27
N THR A 105 20.36 -3.15 -13.78
CA THR A 105 19.14 -2.31 -13.76
C THR A 105 19.08 -1.47 -12.47
N PRO A 106 18.37 -0.33 -12.44
CA PRO A 106 18.11 0.42 -11.21
C PRO A 106 17.52 -0.45 -10.10
N LYS A 107 16.65 -1.40 -10.45
CA LYS A 107 16.07 -2.37 -9.53
C LYS A 107 17.12 -3.29 -8.89
N LEU A 108 18.09 -3.76 -9.69
CA LEU A 108 19.20 -4.56 -9.17
C LEU A 108 20.10 -3.72 -8.26
N GLN A 109 20.38 -2.47 -8.63
CA GLN A 109 21.15 -1.54 -7.80
C GLN A 109 20.51 -1.33 -6.44
N ASN A 110 19.19 -1.10 -6.42
CA ASN A 110 18.43 -0.95 -5.18
C ASN A 110 18.49 -2.22 -4.34
N LEU A 111 18.33 -3.40 -4.94
CA LEU A 111 18.42 -4.68 -4.23
C LEU A 111 19.80 -4.86 -3.59
N VAL A 112 20.87 -4.57 -4.32
CA VAL A 112 22.25 -4.64 -3.80
C VAL A 112 22.45 -3.67 -2.64
N ASN A 113 22.00 -2.42 -2.77
CA ASN A 113 22.08 -1.41 -1.73
C ASN A 113 21.37 -1.88 -0.44
N VAL A 114 20.15 -2.39 -0.57
CA VAL A 114 19.35 -2.93 0.53
C VAL A 114 20.06 -4.10 1.23
N VAL A 115 20.58 -5.06 0.46
CA VAL A 115 21.21 -6.26 1.01
C VAL A 115 22.58 -5.95 1.62
N ALA A 116 23.38 -5.09 0.99
CA ALA A 116 24.67 -4.63 1.52
C ALA A 116 24.47 -3.86 2.84
N TYR A 117 23.45 -3.01 2.90
CA TYR A 117 23.09 -2.28 4.10
C TYR A 117 22.71 -3.19 5.26
N ARG A 118 21.88 -4.20 5.04
CA ARG A 118 21.51 -5.22 6.03
C ARG A 118 22.73 -5.88 6.68
N LYS A 119 23.82 -6.03 5.94
CA LYS A 119 25.07 -6.61 6.45
C LYS A 119 26.02 -5.62 7.11
N GLY A 120 25.69 -4.34 7.16
CA GLY A 120 26.58 -3.30 7.66
C GLY A 120 27.78 -3.02 6.74
N LEU A 121 27.74 -3.49 5.49
CA LEU A 121 28.79 -3.30 4.49
C LEU A 121 28.68 -1.97 3.77
N GLY A 122 27.57 -1.26 3.96
CA GLY A 122 27.22 -0.04 3.22
C GLY A 122 27.61 1.27 3.90
N ARG A 123 28.70 1.35 4.66
CA ARG A 123 29.13 2.61 5.33
C ARG A 123 29.45 3.76 4.36
N GLU A 124 29.73 3.49 3.10
CA GLU A 124 30.04 4.50 2.08
C GLU A 124 28.83 4.89 1.21
N LEU A 125 27.70 4.20 1.32
CA LEU A 125 26.47 4.46 0.54
C LEU A 125 25.48 5.40 1.27
N TYR A 126 25.88 5.98 2.40
CA TYR A 126 25.05 6.84 3.22
C TYR A 126 24.97 8.28 2.67
N GLU A 127 24.17 8.49 1.68
CA GLU A 127 23.50 9.78 1.54
C GLU A 127 22.33 9.80 2.53
N ARG A 128 22.50 10.52 3.65
CA ARG A 128 21.40 10.79 4.58
C ARG A 128 20.27 11.46 3.81
N GLY A 129 19.04 11.02 4.03
CA GLY A 129 17.86 11.61 3.41
C GLY A 129 17.50 11.05 2.03
N ARG A 130 18.12 9.94 1.59
CA ARG A 130 17.68 9.25 0.38
C ARG A 130 16.56 8.27 0.71
N TYR A 131 15.41 8.47 0.09
CA TYR A 131 14.25 7.59 0.17
C TYR A 131 14.19 6.67 -1.03
N VAL A 132 13.77 5.43 -0.80
CA VAL A 132 13.59 4.42 -1.84
C VAL A 132 12.24 3.74 -1.66
N ILE A 133 11.59 3.33 -2.74
CA ILE A 133 10.31 2.62 -2.68
C ILE A 133 10.52 1.30 -1.94
N SER A 134 9.90 1.17 -0.79
CA SER A 134 9.91 -0.04 0.05
C SER A 134 8.71 -0.93 -0.21
N ALA A 135 7.57 -0.33 -0.57
CA ALA A 135 6.35 -1.04 -0.95
C ALA A 135 5.55 -0.23 -1.96
N GLU A 136 4.71 -0.92 -2.72
CA GLU A 136 3.78 -0.35 -3.68
C GLU A 136 2.40 -0.97 -3.48
N ILE A 137 1.36 -0.14 -3.41
CA ILE A 137 -0.02 -0.58 -3.33
C ILE A 137 -0.72 -0.17 -4.63
N GLU A 138 -0.97 -1.15 -5.49
CA GLU A 138 -1.69 -0.94 -6.75
C GLU A 138 -3.17 -0.72 -6.48
N GLY A 139 -3.72 0.38 -6.99
CA GLY A 139 -5.16 0.67 -6.91
C GLY A 139 -6.01 -0.25 -7.75
N LYS A 140 -5.49 -0.70 -8.89
CA LYS A 140 -6.20 -1.60 -9.80
C LYS A 140 -5.66 -3.02 -9.67
N LYS A 141 -6.50 -3.95 -9.23
CA LYS A 141 -6.20 -5.39 -9.19
C LYS A 141 -6.85 -6.10 -10.38
N ALA A 142 -6.48 -7.36 -10.61
CA ALA A 142 -6.99 -8.14 -11.75
C ALA A 142 -8.53 -8.23 -11.79
N ASP A 143 -9.16 -8.41 -10.63
CA ASP A 143 -10.59 -8.69 -10.53
C ASP A 143 -11.42 -7.55 -9.89
N TYR A 144 -10.77 -6.54 -9.29
CA TYR A 144 -11.44 -5.43 -8.62
C TYR A 144 -10.54 -4.20 -8.51
N ASN A 145 -11.15 -3.05 -8.23
CA ASN A 145 -10.42 -1.82 -7.93
C ASN A 145 -10.36 -1.61 -6.42
N LEU A 146 -9.16 -1.43 -5.90
CA LEU A 146 -8.94 -1.07 -4.51
C LEU A 146 -9.22 0.43 -4.31
N PHE A 147 -8.77 1.26 -5.23
CA PHE A 147 -9.06 2.69 -5.39
C PHE A 147 -8.70 3.10 -6.82
N LEU A 148 -9.12 4.29 -7.25
CA LEU A 148 -8.80 4.84 -8.57
C LEU A 148 -8.35 6.29 -8.46
N ARG A 149 -7.27 6.63 -9.18
CA ARG A 149 -6.72 7.99 -9.27
C ARG A 149 -6.60 8.66 -7.89
N PRO A 150 -5.69 8.19 -7.04
CA PRO A 150 -5.48 8.80 -5.74
C PRO A 150 -4.93 10.22 -5.91
N SER A 151 -5.54 11.20 -5.22
CA SER A 151 -5.18 12.62 -5.33
C SER A 151 -4.40 13.12 -4.12
N SER A 152 -4.69 12.59 -2.94
CA SER A 152 -4.04 13.01 -1.71
C SER A 152 -3.88 11.87 -0.71
N VAL A 153 -2.99 12.08 0.24
CA VAL A 153 -2.75 11.22 1.40
C VAL A 153 -2.78 12.07 2.67
N MET A 154 -3.30 11.52 3.76
CA MET A 154 -3.20 12.07 5.11
C MET A 154 -2.73 10.96 6.04
N THR A 155 -1.59 11.15 6.69
CA THR A 155 -1.01 10.22 7.65
C THR A 155 -1.56 10.47 9.05
N MET A 156 -1.61 9.41 9.88
CA MET A 156 -2.13 9.43 11.23
C MET A 156 -1.04 9.06 12.23
N ASP A 157 -1.19 9.50 13.49
CA ASP A 157 -0.22 9.25 14.58
C ASP A 157 0.04 7.76 14.86
N ASP A 158 -0.93 6.88 14.54
CA ASP A 158 -0.77 5.43 14.69
C ASP A 158 -0.05 4.76 13.50
N GLY A 159 0.38 5.56 12.52
CA GLY A 159 1.02 5.11 11.29
C GLY A 159 0.06 4.60 10.22
N SER A 160 -1.25 4.60 10.47
CA SER A 160 -2.26 4.42 9.42
C SER A 160 -2.35 5.66 8.53
N PHE A 161 -2.97 5.53 7.35
CA PHE A 161 -3.09 6.66 6.44
C PHE A 161 -4.37 6.60 5.62
N TYR A 162 -4.95 7.77 5.39
CA TYR A 162 -6.09 7.94 4.49
C TYR A 162 -5.60 8.31 3.10
N ILE A 163 -6.23 7.73 2.09
CA ILE A 163 -6.03 8.06 0.68
C ILE A 163 -7.33 8.59 0.11
N VAL A 164 -7.26 9.77 -0.47
CA VAL A 164 -8.37 10.34 -1.22
C VAL A 164 -8.35 9.77 -2.63
N ALA A 165 -9.37 9.02 -2.98
CA ALA A 165 -9.49 8.34 -4.26
C ALA A 165 -10.45 9.09 -5.19
N TYR A 166 -9.92 10.12 -5.83
CA TYR A 166 -10.66 11.00 -6.76
C TYR A 166 -11.50 10.22 -7.78
N GLY A 167 -10.90 9.19 -8.41
CA GLY A 167 -11.55 8.45 -9.49
C GLY A 167 -12.59 7.42 -9.03
N SER A 168 -12.64 7.09 -7.73
CA SER A 168 -13.64 6.19 -7.16
C SER A 168 -14.60 6.86 -6.17
N ASN A 169 -14.52 8.18 -6.02
CA ASN A 169 -15.41 8.99 -5.17
C ASN A 169 -15.46 8.52 -3.71
N GLU A 170 -14.31 8.17 -3.16
CA GLU A 170 -14.22 7.67 -1.80
C GLU A 170 -12.89 8.07 -1.13
N VAL A 171 -12.85 7.98 0.19
CA VAL A 171 -11.62 8.06 0.97
C VAL A 171 -11.38 6.69 1.59
N VAL A 172 -10.16 6.20 1.51
CA VAL A 172 -9.79 4.83 1.88
C VAL A 172 -8.76 4.86 2.98
N LEU A 173 -9.02 4.18 4.11
CA LEU A 173 -8.07 4.04 5.20
C LEU A 173 -7.26 2.75 5.04
N PHE A 174 -5.95 2.88 5.10
CA PHE A 174 -4.99 1.79 5.18
C PHE A 174 -4.32 1.76 6.55
N ASP A 175 -3.93 0.58 7.01
CA ASP A 175 -3.06 0.46 8.17
C ASP A 175 -1.59 0.68 7.80
N THR A 176 -0.72 0.65 8.82
CA THR A 176 0.73 0.80 8.68
C THR A 176 1.40 -0.19 7.72
N ASN A 177 0.74 -1.30 7.41
CA ASN A 177 1.25 -2.33 6.50
C ASN A 177 0.62 -2.25 5.11
N GLY A 178 -0.20 -1.23 4.84
CA GLY A 178 -0.90 -1.06 3.58
C GLY A 178 -2.11 -1.99 3.40
N ALA A 179 -2.64 -2.57 4.47
CA ALA A 179 -3.89 -3.33 4.40
C ALA A 179 -5.10 -2.39 4.51
N LEU A 180 -6.07 -2.58 3.61
CA LEU A 180 -7.31 -1.82 3.61
C LEU A 180 -8.10 -2.06 4.90
N ARG A 181 -8.49 -0.97 5.58
CA ARG A 181 -9.26 -0.99 6.83
C ARG A 181 -10.68 -0.51 6.65
N LYS A 182 -10.86 0.60 5.96
CA LYS A 182 -12.15 1.28 5.91
C LYS A 182 -12.30 2.07 4.62
N ARG A 183 -13.55 2.29 4.21
CA ARG A 183 -13.93 3.17 3.10
C ARG A 183 -14.93 4.19 3.58
N LEU A 184 -14.65 5.46 3.36
CA LEU A 184 -15.56 6.56 3.59
C LEU A 184 -16.17 6.95 2.24
N ARG A 185 -17.50 6.99 2.15
CA ARG A 185 -18.19 7.19 0.88
C ARG A 185 -19.10 8.43 0.83
N GLY A 186 -19.05 9.29 1.85
CA GLY A 186 -19.79 10.55 1.83
C GLY A 186 -21.32 10.41 1.98
N GLY A 187 -21.79 9.40 2.74
CA GLY A 187 -23.20 9.23 3.03
C GLY A 187 -24.05 8.79 1.83
N LEU A 188 -25.32 9.23 1.78
CA LEU A 188 -26.30 8.77 0.77
C LEU A 188 -25.98 9.24 -0.66
N TYR A 189 -25.43 10.44 -0.80
CA TYR A 189 -25.17 11.05 -2.11
C TYR A 189 -23.74 10.82 -2.60
N GLY A 190 -22.86 10.31 -1.74
CA GLY A 190 -21.45 10.12 -2.04
C GLY A 190 -20.65 11.43 -2.04
N PHE A 191 -19.33 11.32 -2.16
CA PHE A 191 -18.47 12.46 -2.50
C PHE A 191 -18.51 12.68 -4.01
N ASP A 192 -18.28 13.91 -4.43
CA ASP A 192 -18.19 14.28 -5.84
C ASP A 192 -16.76 14.68 -6.21
N HIS A 193 -15.98 13.68 -6.66
CA HIS A 193 -14.56 13.81 -6.98
C HIS A 193 -13.76 14.44 -5.81
N PRO A 194 -13.68 13.75 -4.65
CA PRO A 194 -12.92 14.23 -3.51
C PRO A 194 -11.46 14.38 -3.90
N PHE A 195 -10.82 15.48 -3.48
CA PHE A 195 -9.48 15.80 -3.92
C PHE A 195 -8.46 15.74 -2.78
N ASP A 196 -8.77 16.31 -1.63
CA ASP A 196 -7.89 16.36 -0.47
C ASP A 196 -8.66 16.17 0.83
N ILE A 197 -7.94 15.84 1.90
CA ILE A 197 -8.48 15.61 3.24
C ILE A 197 -7.55 16.23 4.30
N ALA A 198 -8.13 16.88 5.30
CA ALA A 198 -7.40 17.31 6.49
C ALA A 198 -8.23 17.07 7.74
N GLU A 199 -7.54 16.76 8.85
CA GLU A 199 -8.17 16.58 10.15
C GLU A 199 -8.49 17.94 10.79
N SER A 200 -9.68 18.03 11.37
CA SER A 200 -10.11 19.17 12.18
C SER A 200 -9.70 18.98 13.63
N ARG A 201 -9.74 20.05 14.43
CA ARG A 201 -9.37 20.02 15.85
C ARG A 201 -10.21 19.07 16.71
N ASP A 202 -11.44 18.77 16.28
CA ASP A 202 -12.38 17.88 16.98
C ASP A 202 -12.28 16.41 16.47
N GLY A 203 -11.26 16.09 15.66
CA GLY A 203 -11.01 14.74 15.13
C GLY A 203 -11.96 14.35 13.99
N ASN A 204 -12.71 15.31 13.43
CA ASN A 204 -13.45 15.12 12.19
C ASN A 204 -12.56 15.46 10.98
N PHE A 205 -13.05 15.22 9.78
CA PHE A 205 -12.32 15.49 8.55
C PHE A 205 -13.02 16.53 7.69
N PHE A 206 -12.22 17.41 7.10
CA PHE A 206 -12.63 18.26 5.99
C PHE A 206 -12.13 17.64 4.69
N ILE A 207 -13.01 17.49 3.72
CA ILE A 207 -12.72 16.90 2.41
C ILE A 207 -13.13 17.90 1.33
N THR A 208 -12.19 18.28 0.47
CA THR A 208 -12.51 19.06 -0.73
C THR A 208 -13.14 18.16 -1.79
N GLU A 209 -14.21 18.63 -2.44
CA GLU A 209 -14.86 17.95 -3.56
C GLU A 209 -14.72 18.81 -4.81
N PHE A 210 -13.85 18.37 -5.73
CA PHE A 210 -13.42 19.14 -6.89
C PHE A 210 -14.55 19.45 -7.86
N GLU A 211 -15.34 18.44 -8.26
CA GLU A 211 -16.50 18.65 -9.14
C GLU A 211 -17.73 19.13 -8.36
N GLY A 212 -17.75 18.88 -7.05
CA GLY A 212 -18.81 19.34 -6.16
C GLY A 212 -18.70 20.81 -5.76
N ASP A 213 -17.60 21.50 -6.07
CA ASP A 213 -17.33 22.90 -5.74
C ASP A 213 -17.57 23.23 -4.25
N ARG A 214 -17.25 22.30 -3.35
CA ARG A 214 -17.55 22.41 -1.91
C ARG A 214 -16.51 21.74 -1.04
N ILE A 215 -16.61 22.00 0.26
CA ILE A 215 -15.88 21.30 1.32
C ILE A 215 -16.91 20.56 2.16
N THR A 216 -16.68 19.28 2.41
CA THR A 216 -17.56 18.44 3.23
C THR A 216 -16.86 18.09 4.53
N LYS A 217 -17.50 18.38 5.67
CA LYS A 217 -17.09 17.92 7.01
C LYS A 217 -17.73 16.55 7.27
N CYS A 218 -16.93 15.55 7.60
CA CYS A 218 -17.43 14.24 8.00
C CYS A 218 -16.69 13.71 9.23
N ASN A 219 -17.35 12.80 9.95
CA ASN A 219 -16.68 12.13 11.06
C ASN A 219 -15.77 10.97 10.56
N PRO A 220 -14.91 10.39 11.42
CA PRO A 220 -14.05 9.25 11.04
C PRO A 220 -14.81 8.01 10.55
N ASP A 221 -16.11 7.93 10.78
CA ASP A 221 -16.98 6.87 10.24
C ASP A 221 -17.52 7.15 8.83
N GLY A 222 -17.24 8.34 8.29
CA GLY A 222 -17.68 8.76 6.96
C GLY A 222 -19.10 9.31 6.91
N TYR A 223 -19.71 9.61 8.07
CA TYR A 223 -20.99 10.31 8.10
C TYR A 223 -20.76 11.81 7.88
N VAL A 224 -21.44 12.37 6.89
CA VAL A 224 -21.41 13.79 6.59
C VAL A 224 -22.10 14.57 7.71
N LEU A 225 -21.39 15.54 8.27
CA LEU A 225 -21.87 16.43 9.33
C LEU A 225 -22.39 17.75 8.76
N SER A 226 -21.64 18.35 7.84
CA SER A 226 -21.98 19.58 7.14
C SER A 226 -21.25 19.67 5.82
N SER A 227 -21.68 20.59 4.95
CA SER A 227 -20.95 20.97 3.73
C SER A 227 -21.10 22.48 3.54
N PHE A 228 -20.06 23.10 3.02
CA PHE A 228 -20.03 24.54 2.73
C PHE A 228 -19.21 24.83 1.47
N GLY A 229 -19.33 26.04 0.93
CA GLY A 229 -18.91 26.37 -0.41
C GLY A 229 -20.02 26.05 -1.42
N GLU A 230 -20.11 26.86 -2.45
CA GLU A 230 -21.03 26.70 -3.57
C GLU A 230 -20.29 27.05 -4.84
N SER A 231 -20.72 26.49 -5.98
CA SER A 231 -20.12 26.80 -7.27
C SER A 231 -20.23 28.30 -7.60
N GLY A 232 -19.10 28.92 -7.89
CA GLY A 232 -19.10 30.32 -8.33
C GLY A 232 -17.82 31.10 -8.08
N LEU A 233 -17.91 32.44 -8.30
CA LEU A 233 -16.75 33.35 -8.29
C LEU A 233 -16.75 34.29 -7.08
N GLN A 234 -17.85 34.34 -6.34
CA GLN A 234 -18.08 35.29 -5.25
C GLN A 234 -17.39 34.83 -3.95
N ASP A 235 -17.48 35.67 -2.93
CA ASP A 235 -16.96 35.34 -1.61
C ASP A 235 -17.69 34.15 -1.00
N GLY A 236 -16.91 33.16 -0.52
CA GLY A 236 -17.45 31.89 -0.02
C GLY A 236 -17.81 30.86 -1.09
N GLN A 237 -17.86 31.25 -2.36
CA GLN A 237 -18.04 30.32 -3.48
C GLN A 237 -16.69 29.74 -3.93
N LEU A 238 -16.71 28.54 -4.49
CA LEU A 238 -15.52 27.79 -4.93
C LEU A 238 -15.67 27.32 -6.39
N MET A 239 -14.57 27.06 -7.04
CA MET A 239 -14.51 26.46 -8.36
C MET A 239 -13.36 25.46 -8.45
N GLY A 240 -13.66 24.18 -8.37
CA GLY A 240 -12.66 23.11 -8.35
C GLY A 240 -11.68 23.26 -7.18
N PRO A 241 -12.14 23.23 -5.91
CA PRO A 241 -11.25 23.28 -4.76
C PRO A 241 -10.34 22.05 -4.77
N GLN A 242 -9.03 22.28 -4.58
CA GLN A 242 -8.05 21.19 -4.57
C GLN A 242 -7.57 20.89 -3.16
N PHE A 243 -6.41 21.39 -2.78
CA PHE A 243 -5.82 21.11 -1.48
C PHE A 243 -6.34 22.04 -0.39
N LEU A 244 -6.36 21.53 0.84
CA LEU A 244 -6.72 22.29 2.02
C LEU A 244 -5.76 22.04 3.18
N THR A 245 -5.69 22.99 4.09
CA THR A 245 -4.95 22.85 5.35
C THR A 245 -5.74 23.53 6.48
N VAL A 246 -5.56 23.04 7.71
CA VAL A 246 -6.22 23.58 8.91
C VAL A 246 -5.16 24.12 9.85
N ASP A 247 -5.35 25.36 10.34
CA ASP A 247 -4.43 25.92 11.33
C ASP A 247 -4.78 25.52 12.77
N GLY A 248 -3.86 25.77 13.70
CA GLY A 248 -4.06 25.45 15.12
C GLY A 248 -5.25 26.17 15.81
N LYS A 249 -5.89 27.13 15.14
CA LYS A 249 -7.09 27.83 15.61
C LYS A 249 -8.38 27.25 15.01
N GLY A 250 -8.26 26.32 14.04
CA GLY A 250 -9.37 25.69 13.34
C GLY A 250 -9.79 26.40 12.05
N TYR A 251 -9.05 27.42 11.60
CA TYR A 251 -9.32 28.01 10.28
C TYR A 251 -8.85 27.10 9.16
N ILE A 252 -9.68 27.02 8.13
CA ILE A 252 -9.49 26.19 6.95
C ILE A 252 -9.03 27.09 5.81
N TYR A 253 -7.92 26.74 5.19
CA TYR A 253 -7.41 27.39 3.98
C TYR A 253 -7.51 26.40 2.82
N VAL A 254 -8.14 26.80 1.72
CA VAL A 254 -8.35 25.94 0.55
C VAL A 254 -7.89 26.64 -0.72
N THR A 255 -7.21 25.91 -1.59
CA THR A 255 -6.87 26.39 -2.93
C THR A 255 -8.10 26.29 -3.82
N ASP A 256 -8.63 27.43 -4.20
CA ASP A 256 -9.75 27.60 -5.13
C ASP A 256 -9.16 27.73 -6.55
N TYR A 257 -8.86 26.57 -7.13
CA TYR A 257 -8.07 26.42 -8.35
C TYR A 257 -8.63 27.22 -9.52
N GLY A 258 -9.91 27.06 -9.83
CA GLY A 258 -10.57 27.72 -10.95
C GLY A 258 -10.64 29.23 -10.79
N ASN A 259 -10.74 29.74 -9.54
CA ASN A 259 -10.76 31.15 -9.23
C ASN A 259 -9.35 31.75 -8.98
N ARG A 260 -8.30 30.94 -9.01
CA ARG A 260 -6.90 31.34 -8.85
C ARG A 260 -6.64 32.10 -7.56
N ARG A 261 -7.19 31.63 -6.46
CA ARG A 261 -7.09 32.23 -5.14
C ARG A 261 -7.03 31.17 -4.04
N VAL A 262 -6.78 31.60 -2.81
CA VAL A 262 -7.00 30.83 -1.60
C VAL A 262 -8.21 31.41 -0.91
N CYS A 263 -9.11 30.58 -0.41
CA CYS A 263 -10.22 30.96 0.45
C CYS A 263 -9.95 30.48 1.88
N LYS A 264 -10.30 31.31 2.85
CA LYS A 264 -10.23 31.00 4.29
C LYS A 264 -11.64 30.93 4.86
N PHE A 265 -11.91 29.86 5.61
CA PHE A 265 -13.17 29.63 6.32
C PHE A 265 -12.88 29.38 7.80
N ASP A 266 -13.90 29.57 8.65
CA ASP A 266 -13.87 29.07 10.02
C ASP A 266 -14.26 27.57 10.08
N GLU A 267 -14.22 26.98 11.27
CA GLU A 267 -14.54 25.56 11.48
C GLU A 267 -16.01 25.20 11.22
N GLU A 268 -16.90 26.19 11.28
CA GLU A 268 -18.33 26.11 10.97
C GLU A 268 -18.60 26.25 9.45
N GLY A 269 -17.59 26.61 8.65
CA GLY A 269 -17.68 26.81 7.21
C GLY A 269 -18.08 28.22 6.79
N ASN A 270 -18.06 29.22 7.70
CA ASN A 270 -18.31 30.59 7.33
C ASN A 270 -17.07 31.18 6.63
N PHE A 271 -17.31 31.88 5.52
CA PHE A 271 -16.24 32.54 4.78
C PHE A 271 -15.64 33.70 5.59
N ILE A 272 -14.31 33.76 5.64
CA ILE A 272 -13.57 34.82 6.33
C ILE A 272 -12.96 35.80 5.35
N LEU A 273 -12.10 35.31 4.43
CA LEU A 273 -11.45 36.11 3.41
C LEU A 273 -10.93 35.26 2.26
N SER A 274 -10.57 35.93 1.18
CA SER A 274 -9.81 35.29 0.09
C SER A 274 -8.56 36.12 -0.26
N PHE A 275 -7.50 35.43 -0.73
CA PHE A 275 -6.24 36.07 -1.07
C PHE A 275 -5.54 35.35 -2.24
N GLY A 276 -4.36 35.85 -2.62
CA GLY A 276 -3.60 35.29 -3.73
C GLY A 276 -3.89 35.95 -5.09
N ARG A 277 -4.74 36.99 -5.14
CA ARG A 277 -4.94 37.82 -6.33
C ARG A 277 -3.74 38.74 -6.57
N ALA A 278 -3.61 39.26 -7.79
CA ALA A 278 -2.54 40.19 -8.13
C ALA A 278 -2.62 41.49 -7.32
N THR A 279 -1.49 41.91 -6.78
CA THR A 279 -1.28 43.16 -6.05
C THR A 279 -0.06 43.91 -6.65
N ALA A 280 0.25 45.08 -6.13
CA ALA A 280 1.46 45.81 -6.55
C ALA A 280 2.76 45.04 -6.26
N GLN A 281 2.76 44.14 -5.28
CA GLN A 281 3.94 43.38 -4.83
C GLN A 281 3.92 41.91 -5.28
N PHE A 282 2.78 41.40 -5.69
CA PHE A 282 2.59 39.99 -6.07
C PHE A 282 1.78 39.89 -7.36
N GLY A 283 2.29 39.19 -8.35
CA GLY A 283 1.64 39.03 -9.66
C GLY A 283 0.40 38.11 -9.66
N GLY A 284 -0.09 37.72 -8.47
CA GLY A 284 -1.22 36.81 -8.30
C GLY A 284 -0.90 35.34 -8.54
N LEU A 285 -1.68 34.45 -7.96
CA LEU A 285 -1.64 33.02 -8.25
C LEU A 285 -2.18 32.75 -9.66
N ARG A 286 -1.64 31.73 -10.32
CA ARG A 286 -2.07 31.34 -11.66
C ARG A 286 -2.74 29.96 -11.66
N THR A 287 -2.10 28.98 -11.04
CA THR A 287 -2.59 27.62 -10.88
C THR A 287 -2.25 27.15 -9.47
N PRO A 288 -2.93 27.69 -8.43
CA PRO A 288 -2.70 27.27 -7.06
C PRO A 288 -3.09 25.80 -6.90
N SER A 289 -2.20 25.00 -6.36
CA SER A 289 -2.39 23.58 -6.11
C SER A 289 -2.19 23.28 -4.62
N GLY A 290 -1.07 22.69 -4.21
CA GLY A 290 -0.81 22.35 -2.83
C GLY A 290 -0.81 23.55 -1.88
N ILE A 291 -1.27 23.32 -0.64
CA ILE A 291 -1.29 24.32 0.42
C ILE A 291 -0.93 23.68 1.75
N VAL A 292 -0.11 24.35 2.53
CA VAL A 292 0.21 23.93 3.90
C VAL A 292 0.33 25.14 4.82
N TYR A 293 -0.19 25.02 6.03
CA TYR A 293 -0.01 25.99 7.11
C TYR A 293 1.11 25.52 8.04
N MET A 294 2.05 26.40 8.30
CA MET A 294 3.15 26.16 9.22
C MET A 294 3.61 27.45 9.87
N GLU A 295 3.66 27.48 11.20
CA GLU A 295 4.20 28.60 12.02
C GLU A 295 3.66 30.00 11.64
N GLY A 296 2.35 30.13 11.47
CA GLY A 296 1.70 31.42 11.15
C GLY A 296 1.83 31.84 9.69
N ARG A 297 2.28 30.95 8.83
CA ARG A 297 2.41 31.18 7.39
C ARG A 297 1.64 30.15 6.59
N VAL A 298 1.11 30.60 5.46
CA VAL A 298 0.43 29.76 4.48
C VAL A 298 1.31 29.67 3.24
N TYR A 299 1.74 28.48 2.91
CA TYR A 299 2.56 28.17 1.75
C TYR A 299 1.66 27.61 0.66
N VAL A 300 1.76 28.13 -0.55
CA VAL A 300 0.88 27.74 -1.68
C VAL A 300 1.74 27.44 -2.90
N ALA A 301 1.66 26.22 -3.39
CA ALA A 301 2.29 25.84 -4.66
C ALA A 301 1.55 26.51 -5.84
N ASP A 302 2.28 27.07 -6.77
CA ASP A 302 1.76 27.53 -8.06
C ASP A 302 2.45 26.75 -9.17
N THR A 303 1.75 25.75 -9.67
CA THR A 303 2.23 24.78 -10.65
C THR A 303 2.74 25.46 -11.93
N SER A 304 1.98 26.41 -12.50
CA SER A 304 2.38 27.11 -13.73
C SER A 304 3.53 28.09 -13.52
N LYS A 305 3.64 28.67 -12.33
CA LYS A 305 4.73 29.58 -11.98
C LYS A 305 5.97 28.87 -11.46
N ARG A 306 5.84 27.56 -11.16
CA ARG A 306 6.93 26.72 -10.66
C ARG A 306 7.59 27.30 -9.41
N MET A 307 6.75 27.69 -8.44
CA MET A 307 7.16 28.37 -7.21
C MET A 307 6.23 28.01 -6.04
N ILE A 308 6.64 28.38 -4.83
CA ILE A 308 5.78 28.38 -3.66
C ILE A 308 5.61 29.85 -3.21
N ALA A 309 4.36 30.33 -3.18
CA ALA A 309 4.03 31.64 -2.66
C ALA A 309 3.77 31.55 -1.14
N VAL A 310 4.26 32.51 -0.38
CA VAL A 310 4.13 32.57 1.08
C VAL A 310 3.25 33.75 1.47
N PHE A 311 2.27 33.48 2.32
CA PHE A 311 1.35 34.47 2.86
C PHE A 311 1.31 34.39 4.39
N ASP A 312 0.88 35.44 5.05
CA ASP A 312 0.51 35.43 6.46
C ASP A 312 -0.94 34.90 6.66
N GLU A 313 -1.36 34.73 7.92
CA GLU A 313 -2.72 34.26 8.27
C GLU A 313 -3.84 35.21 7.78
N SER A 314 -3.52 36.47 7.50
CA SER A 314 -4.43 37.49 6.99
C SER A 314 -4.45 37.56 5.46
N GLY A 315 -3.67 36.70 4.78
CA GLY A 315 -3.57 36.62 3.33
C GLY A 315 -2.66 37.67 2.69
N ASN A 316 -1.85 38.39 3.47
CA ASN A 316 -0.86 39.29 2.90
C ASN A 316 0.32 38.49 2.33
N TYR A 317 0.73 38.82 1.11
CA TYR A 317 1.91 38.21 0.48
C TYR A 317 3.19 38.61 1.22
N ILE A 318 4.01 37.61 1.55
CA ILE A 318 5.30 37.76 2.22
C ILE A 318 6.44 37.61 1.23
N SER A 319 6.54 36.45 0.57
CA SER A 319 7.64 36.10 -0.32
C SER A 319 7.27 35.00 -1.30
N THR A 320 8.17 34.73 -2.23
CA THR A 320 8.17 33.53 -3.07
C THR A 320 9.38 32.68 -2.72
N LEU A 321 9.21 31.36 -2.65
CA LEU A 321 10.30 30.42 -2.41
C LEU A 321 10.63 29.65 -3.69
N ALA A 322 11.93 29.47 -3.94
CA ALA A 322 12.52 28.57 -4.92
C ALA A 322 11.93 28.70 -6.34
N GLU A 323 11.66 29.94 -6.81
CA GLU A 323 11.07 30.23 -8.12
C GLU A 323 11.90 29.60 -9.25
N GLY A 324 11.23 28.79 -10.08
CA GLY A 324 11.85 28.11 -11.22
C GLY A 324 12.66 26.85 -10.88
N ALA A 325 12.83 26.51 -9.60
CA ALA A 325 13.57 25.32 -9.18
C ALA A 325 12.75 24.02 -9.30
N PHE A 326 11.43 24.12 -9.38
CA PHE A 326 10.52 23.00 -9.53
C PHE A 326 10.25 22.65 -11.00
N HIS A 327 9.86 21.41 -11.25
CA HIS A 327 9.28 20.99 -12.54
C HIS A 327 7.81 21.41 -12.62
N SER A 328 7.00 20.98 -11.68
CA SER A 328 5.56 21.29 -11.58
C SER A 328 5.10 20.96 -10.15
N PRO A 329 5.27 21.87 -9.19
CA PRO A 329 4.95 21.60 -7.79
C PRO A 329 3.44 21.44 -7.62
N GLU A 330 3.02 20.33 -7.05
CA GLU A 330 1.62 19.98 -6.81
C GLU A 330 1.33 20.04 -5.30
N GLY A 331 1.19 18.91 -4.60
CA GLY A 331 0.90 18.85 -3.17
C GLY A 331 2.08 19.29 -2.30
N LEU A 332 1.76 19.91 -1.19
CA LEU A 332 2.70 20.34 -0.15
C LEU A 332 2.36 19.67 1.17
N SER A 333 3.37 19.23 1.91
CA SER A 333 3.24 18.80 3.30
C SER A 333 4.45 19.23 4.14
N ILE A 334 4.39 19.04 5.44
CA ILE A 334 5.51 19.36 6.34
C ILE A 334 6.46 18.16 6.35
N PHE A 335 7.74 18.39 6.09
CA PHE A 335 8.77 17.38 6.24
C PHE A 335 9.40 17.40 7.63
N ASP A 336 9.76 18.58 8.10
CA ASP A 336 10.25 18.86 9.45
C ASP A 336 10.03 20.37 9.79
N GLU A 337 10.55 20.82 10.94
CA GLU A 337 10.41 22.22 11.40
C GLU A 337 10.99 23.26 10.43
N THR A 338 11.84 22.88 9.49
CA THR A 338 12.58 23.77 8.58
C THR A 338 12.40 23.46 7.11
N HIS A 339 11.73 22.35 6.78
CA HIS A 339 11.57 21.90 5.40
C HIS A 339 10.12 21.56 5.07
N LEU A 340 9.71 21.91 3.87
CA LEU A 340 8.49 21.39 3.23
C LEU A 340 8.82 20.20 2.33
N LEU A 341 7.91 19.24 2.27
CA LEU A 341 7.90 18.17 1.28
C LEU A 341 7.01 18.59 0.12
N VAL A 342 7.50 18.43 -1.09
CA VAL A 342 6.81 18.87 -2.32
C VAL A 342 6.73 17.70 -3.30
N ALA A 343 5.52 17.37 -3.74
CA ALA A 343 5.31 16.51 -4.89
C ALA A 343 5.57 17.33 -6.16
N ASP A 344 6.60 16.99 -6.93
CA ASP A 344 7.07 17.77 -8.08
C ASP A 344 7.11 16.92 -9.34
N THR A 345 5.94 16.58 -9.87
CA THR A 345 5.69 15.78 -11.06
C THR A 345 6.12 14.31 -10.89
N ASP A 346 7.38 14.01 -11.17
CA ASP A 346 7.99 12.67 -11.21
C ASP A 346 9.05 12.48 -10.12
N ARG A 347 9.14 13.43 -9.20
CA ARG A 347 10.07 13.41 -8.09
C ARG A 347 9.44 13.96 -6.82
N ILE A 348 10.00 13.61 -5.70
CA ILE A 348 9.66 14.18 -4.40
C ILE A 348 10.87 14.97 -3.93
N VAL A 349 10.66 16.22 -3.55
CA VAL A 349 11.73 17.12 -3.13
C VAL A 349 11.42 17.74 -1.77
N THR A 350 12.46 18.11 -1.04
CA THR A 350 12.34 18.99 0.12
C THR A 350 12.81 20.40 -0.23
N VAL A 351 12.22 21.39 0.41
CA VAL A 351 12.59 22.81 0.30
C VAL A 351 12.95 23.32 1.69
N ASP A 352 14.18 23.74 1.85
CA ASP A 352 14.64 24.45 3.06
C ASP A 352 14.06 25.87 3.08
N LEU A 353 13.31 26.19 4.13
CA LEU A 353 12.58 27.47 4.26
C LEU A 353 13.50 28.67 4.48
N ALA A 354 14.74 28.47 4.94
CA ALA A 354 15.70 29.53 5.21
C ALA A 354 16.62 29.79 4.02
N THR A 355 17.05 28.72 3.33
CA THR A 355 18.02 28.81 2.24
C THR A 355 17.41 28.73 0.86
N GLU A 356 16.13 28.34 0.77
CA GLU A 356 15.38 28.08 -0.46
C GLU A 356 15.99 26.93 -1.30
N GLN A 357 16.86 26.11 -0.71
CA GLN A 357 17.47 24.98 -1.39
C GLN A 357 16.45 23.89 -1.63
N VAL A 358 16.32 23.47 -2.88
CA VAL A 358 15.48 22.32 -3.29
C VAL A 358 16.37 21.10 -3.41
N THR A 359 16.05 20.04 -2.65
CA THR A 359 16.81 18.79 -2.65
C THR A 359 15.88 17.62 -3.00
N ALA A 360 16.24 16.82 -4.00
CA ALA A 360 15.50 15.62 -4.32
C ALA A 360 15.73 14.56 -3.23
N VAL A 361 14.66 14.08 -2.61
CA VAL A 361 14.69 12.98 -1.61
C VAL A 361 14.37 11.64 -2.25
N SER A 362 13.61 11.63 -3.33
CA SER A 362 13.38 10.45 -4.16
C SER A 362 13.27 10.85 -5.63
N ASP A 363 13.87 10.05 -6.48
CA ASP A 363 13.81 10.17 -7.93
C ASP A 363 12.96 9.01 -8.45
N LEU A 364 11.80 9.36 -9.02
CA LEU A 364 10.82 8.42 -9.58
C LEU A 364 10.86 8.46 -11.11
N GLU A 365 11.89 9.11 -11.72
CA GLU A 365 12.00 9.35 -13.16
C GLU A 365 11.87 8.06 -14.00
N GLY A 366 11.15 8.16 -15.07
CA GLY A 366 11.17 7.19 -16.18
C GLY A 366 9.91 6.37 -16.39
N ASN A 367 8.87 6.51 -15.56
CA ASN A 367 7.66 5.69 -15.65
C ASN A 367 6.37 6.44 -16.06
N GLY A 368 6.46 7.72 -16.43
CA GLY A 368 5.29 8.55 -16.76
C GLY A 368 4.43 8.85 -15.53
N GLU A 369 5.05 8.93 -14.39
CA GLU A 369 4.45 9.16 -13.09
C GLU A 369 3.96 10.60 -12.95
N LYS A 370 2.87 10.78 -12.22
CA LYS A 370 2.41 12.09 -11.77
C LYS A 370 2.08 12.01 -10.29
N VAL A 371 3.08 12.27 -9.46
CA VAL A 371 2.91 12.41 -8.02
C VAL A 371 2.12 13.67 -7.75
N LEU A 372 0.94 13.53 -7.12
CA LEU A 372 0.12 14.68 -6.75
C LEU A 372 0.34 15.12 -5.31
N HIS A 373 0.53 14.18 -4.39
CA HIS A 373 0.76 14.48 -2.99
C HIS A 373 1.69 13.44 -2.35
N SER A 374 2.42 13.87 -1.36
CA SER A 374 3.27 12.99 -0.54
C SER A 374 3.29 13.52 0.88
N GLU A 375 3.25 12.65 1.86
CA GLU A 375 3.28 13.03 3.27
C GLU A 375 4.17 12.08 4.08
N LEU A 376 4.82 12.60 5.10
CA LEU A 376 5.67 11.84 6.01
C LEU A 376 4.80 11.18 7.08
N ASP A 377 4.97 9.87 7.29
CA ASP A 377 4.31 9.16 8.39
C ASP A 377 5.12 9.25 9.69
N GLU A 378 4.51 8.88 10.81
CA GLU A 378 5.16 8.84 12.13
C GLU A 378 6.34 7.86 12.22
N ASN A 379 6.46 6.94 11.28
CA ASN A 379 7.58 6.00 11.19
C ASN A 379 8.76 6.55 10.40
N GLY A 380 8.62 7.74 9.80
CA GLY A 380 9.61 8.38 8.95
C GLY A 380 9.62 7.83 7.52
N ASN A 381 8.51 7.25 7.05
CA ASN A 381 8.33 6.91 5.64
C ASN A 381 7.56 8.03 4.94
N ILE A 382 7.78 8.17 3.65
CA ILE A 382 6.99 9.04 2.79
C ILE A 382 5.93 8.17 2.11
N ILE A 383 4.66 8.50 2.32
CA ILE A 383 3.55 7.91 1.60
C ILE A 383 3.25 8.83 0.42
N SER A 384 3.33 8.32 -0.79
CA SER A 384 3.18 9.10 -2.01
C SER A 384 2.06 8.54 -2.88
N VAL A 385 1.29 9.41 -3.52
CA VAL A 385 0.20 9.03 -4.42
C VAL A 385 0.50 9.41 -5.85
N ASP A 386 0.44 8.43 -6.75
CA ASP A 386 0.54 8.62 -8.19
C ASP A 386 -0.85 8.59 -8.84
N PHE A 387 -1.29 9.75 -9.27
CA PHE A 387 -2.61 9.93 -9.89
C PHE A 387 -2.75 9.22 -11.24
N THR A 388 -1.68 9.17 -12.01
CA THR A 388 -1.71 8.64 -13.39
C THR A 388 -1.63 7.12 -13.40
N ARG A 389 -0.70 6.54 -12.62
CA ARG A 389 -0.58 5.09 -12.46
C ARG A 389 -1.69 4.51 -11.58
N GLY A 390 -2.21 5.32 -10.67
CA GLY A 390 -3.23 4.89 -9.71
C GLY A 390 -2.67 4.03 -8.61
N ASN A 391 -1.46 4.33 -8.15
CA ASN A 391 -0.73 3.59 -7.13
C ASN A 391 -0.43 4.47 -5.91
N ILE A 392 -0.12 3.82 -4.81
CA ILE A 392 0.47 4.41 -3.61
C ILE A 392 1.86 3.81 -3.47
N ASP A 393 2.87 4.65 -3.37
CA ASP A 393 4.24 4.24 -3.10
C ASP A 393 4.60 4.58 -1.66
N ILE A 394 5.10 3.60 -0.91
CA ILE A 394 5.66 3.78 0.41
C ILE A 394 7.17 3.86 0.24
N LEU A 395 7.75 5.02 0.54
CA LEU A 395 9.17 5.25 0.44
C LEU A 395 9.76 5.30 1.85
N SER A 396 10.79 4.53 2.08
CA SER A 396 11.49 4.52 3.37
C SER A 396 12.91 5.06 3.19
N GLU A 397 13.39 5.79 4.19
CA GLU A 397 14.78 6.21 4.19
C GLU A 397 15.68 4.98 4.17
N LEU A 398 16.65 4.94 3.25
CA LEU A 398 17.54 3.79 3.05
C LEU A 398 18.24 3.37 4.35
N THR A 399 18.54 4.33 5.22
CA THR A 399 19.16 4.10 6.52
C THR A 399 18.26 3.40 7.53
N ASN A 400 16.93 3.56 7.41
CA ASN A 400 15.95 3.00 8.34
C ASN A 400 15.41 1.64 7.89
N LEU A 401 15.58 1.31 6.63
CA LEU A 401 14.87 0.21 5.99
C LEU A 401 15.14 -1.16 6.59
N TYR A 402 16.30 -1.44 7.17
CA TYR A 402 16.61 -2.81 7.58
C TYR A 402 17.72 -2.95 8.63
N ALA A 403 18.12 -1.89 9.28
CA ALA A 403 19.17 -1.97 10.29
C ALA A 403 18.61 -2.41 11.62
N GLY A 404 18.73 -3.70 11.88
CA GLY A 404 18.47 -4.25 13.20
C GLY A 404 16.99 -4.34 13.52
N LEU A 405 16.24 -4.95 12.61
CA LEU A 405 14.86 -5.29 12.87
C LEU A 405 14.76 -6.28 14.03
N VAL A 406 13.76 -6.08 14.85
CA VAL A 406 13.36 -7.01 15.90
C VAL A 406 12.12 -7.74 15.41
N VAL A 407 12.25 -9.04 15.20
CA VAL A 407 11.11 -9.91 14.86
C VAL A 407 10.71 -10.65 16.12
N GLN A 408 9.51 -10.43 16.56
CA GLN A 408 8.92 -11.13 17.70
C GLN A 408 7.83 -12.06 17.16
N ILE A 409 7.97 -13.36 17.43
CA ILE A 409 6.89 -14.32 17.16
C ILE A 409 5.94 -14.25 18.37
N ASP A 410 4.75 -13.71 18.13
CA ASP A 410 3.78 -13.50 19.18
C ASP A 410 3.00 -14.79 19.48
N ARG A 411 2.65 -15.53 18.41
CA ARG A 411 1.85 -16.76 18.52
C ARG A 411 2.13 -17.74 17.39
N ILE A 412 1.96 -19.02 17.69
CA ILE A 412 2.00 -20.12 16.73
C ILE A 412 0.72 -20.93 16.88
N TYR A 413 -0.05 -21.02 15.81
CA TYR A 413 -1.26 -21.83 15.74
C TYR A 413 -1.00 -23.02 14.84
N SER A 414 -1.04 -24.22 15.40
CA SER A 414 -0.77 -25.48 14.67
C SER A 414 -1.94 -26.46 14.73
N VAL A 415 -3.10 -26.00 15.17
CA VAL A 415 -4.27 -26.84 15.41
C VAL A 415 -4.81 -27.42 14.09
N ASP A 416 -4.71 -26.66 13.01
CA ASP A 416 -5.17 -27.06 11.68
C ASP A 416 -4.05 -27.66 10.82
N HIS A 417 -3.09 -28.36 11.44
CA HIS A 417 -2.00 -29.03 10.73
C HIS A 417 -2.52 -29.82 9.50
N PRO A 418 -1.93 -29.67 8.27
CA PRO A 418 -0.58 -29.11 8.01
C PRO A 418 -0.50 -27.58 7.83
N GLU A 419 -1.60 -26.85 7.97
CA GLU A 419 -1.57 -25.39 7.97
C GLU A 419 -1.13 -24.88 9.33
N ILE A 420 -0.09 -24.02 9.36
CA ILE A 420 0.43 -23.38 10.56
C ILE A 420 0.35 -21.88 10.37
N LEU A 421 -0.33 -21.19 11.29
CA LEU A 421 -0.39 -19.74 11.31
C LEU A 421 0.63 -19.20 12.34
N LEU A 422 1.56 -18.36 11.86
CA LEU A 422 2.51 -17.63 12.69
C LEU A 422 2.07 -16.18 12.78
N SER A 423 1.84 -15.68 13.98
CA SER A 423 1.68 -14.25 14.24
C SER A 423 3.02 -13.68 14.66
N ALA A 424 3.50 -12.67 13.96
CA ALA A 424 4.77 -12.03 14.25
C ALA A 424 4.66 -10.51 14.13
N THR A 425 5.33 -9.81 15.04
CA THR A 425 5.50 -8.35 15.01
C THR A 425 6.91 -8.03 14.57
N VAL A 426 7.03 -7.09 13.62
CA VAL A 426 8.32 -6.60 13.13
C VAL A 426 8.45 -5.13 13.49
N THR A 427 9.47 -4.81 14.27
CA THR A 427 9.74 -3.43 14.69
C THR A 427 11.18 -3.04 14.42
N THR A 428 11.44 -1.74 14.34
CA THR A 428 12.80 -1.19 14.40
C THR A 428 13.40 -1.39 15.78
N ARG A 429 14.70 -1.12 15.97
CA ARG A 429 15.34 -1.10 17.30
C ARG A 429 14.71 -0.11 18.26
N LEU A 430 14.05 0.91 17.75
CA LEU A 430 13.35 1.92 18.55
C LEU A 430 11.91 1.51 18.89
N GLY A 431 11.49 0.29 18.52
CA GLY A 431 10.14 -0.22 18.78
C GLY A 431 9.07 0.28 17.82
N LYS A 432 9.44 1.06 16.78
CA LYS A 432 8.48 1.52 15.76
C LYS A 432 8.14 0.36 14.81
N PRO A 433 6.88 0.18 14.41
CA PRO A 433 6.49 -0.87 13.47
C PRO A 433 7.12 -0.61 12.08
N VAL A 434 7.47 -1.69 11.40
CA VAL A 434 8.02 -1.63 10.03
C VAL A 434 6.87 -1.79 9.05
N THR A 435 6.75 -0.84 8.12
CA THR A 435 5.71 -0.84 7.08
C THR A 435 6.19 -1.46 5.78
N GLY A 436 5.25 -1.83 4.90
CA GLY A 436 5.55 -2.28 3.54
C GLY A 436 6.23 -3.64 3.41
N LEU A 437 6.16 -4.50 4.44
CA LEU A 437 6.67 -5.87 4.36
C LEU A 437 5.72 -6.74 3.54
N ASP A 438 6.27 -7.50 2.60
CA ASP A 438 5.56 -8.49 1.81
C ASP A 438 6.08 -9.93 2.06
N GLY A 439 5.45 -10.92 1.45
CA GLY A 439 5.84 -12.32 1.62
C GLY A 439 7.27 -12.63 1.22
N SER A 440 7.91 -11.80 0.38
CA SER A 440 9.31 -11.99 -0.03
C SER A 440 10.31 -11.54 1.03
N ASN A 441 9.87 -10.73 2.01
CA ASN A 441 10.70 -10.28 3.12
C ASN A 441 10.85 -11.37 4.20
N PHE A 442 10.02 -12.42 4.17
CA PHE A 442 10.04 -13.49 5.15
C PHE A 442 10.57 -14.79 4.54
N ILE A 443 11.45 -15.44 5.26
CA ILE A 443 11.92 -16.78 4.96
C ILE A 443 11.57 -17.65 6.17
N ILE A 444 10.63 -18.56 5.99
CA ILE A 444 10.23 -19.51 7.02
C ILE A 444 10.88 -20.87 6.71
N THR A 445 11.50 -21.46 7.71
CA THR A 445 12.12 -22.80 7.59
C THR A 445 11.55 -23.73 8.64
N GLU A 446 11.26 -24.96 8.25
CA GLU A 446 10.92 -26.06 9.14
C GLU A 446 12.04 -27.10 9.09
N GLY A 447 12.72 -27.34 10.21
CA GLY A 447 13.85 -28.29 10.26
C GLY A 447 14.94 -27.99 9.22
N TYR A 448 15.29 -26.72 9.00
CA TYR A 448 16.22 -26.22 7.96
C TYR A 448 15.71 -26.29 6.52
N THR A 449 14.48 -26.73 6.27
CA THR A 449 13.88 -26.77 4.94
C THR A 449 12.99 -25.54 4.74
N PRO A 450 13.20 -24.73 3.68
CA PRO A 450 12.33 -23.59 3.41
C PRO A 450 10.89 -24.02 3.11
N VAL A 451 9.93 -23.31 3.70
CA VAL A 451 8.50 -23.50 3.43
C VAL A 451 8.16 -22.85 2.09
N ALA A 452 7.66 -23.63 1.13
CA ALA A 452 7.45 -23.19 -0.25
C ALA A 452 6.18 -22.35 -0.45
N ASN A 453 5.14 -22.59 0.34
CA ASN A 453 3.78 -22.05 0.13
C ASN A 453 3.36 -21.09 1.26
N GLN A 454 4.28 -20.24 1.71
CA GLN A 454 3.93 -19.24 2.71
C GLN A 454 3.03 -18.15 2.11
N GLN A 455 2.01 -17.75 2.86
CA GLN A 455 1.17 -16.59 2.57
C GLN A 455 1.33 -15.58 3.69
N LEU A 456 1.62 -14.32 3.35
CA LEU A 456 1.60 -13.24 4.31
C LEU A 456 0.17 -12.67 4.37
N ARG A 457 -0.37 -12.59 5.58
CA ARG A 457 -1.58 -11.83 5.88
C ARG A 457 -1.19 -10.76 6.89
N HIS A 458 -1.51 -9.52 6.61
CA HIS A 458 -1.29 -8.46 7.58
C HIS A 458 -2.25 -8.67 8.76
N SER A 459 -1.70 -8.90 9.95
CA SER A 459 -2.52 -8.96 11.13
C SER A 459 -2.96 -7.54 11.47
N VAL A 460 -4.25 -7.41 11.64
CA VAL A 460 -4.84 -6.24 12.27
C VAL A 460 -4.22 -6.07 13.66
N ASN A 461 -3.97 -4.84 14.09
CA ASN A 461 -3.38 -4.49 15.39
C ASN A 461 -3.85 -5.46 16.50
N ALA A 462 -3.02 -5.71 17.49
CA ALA A 462 -3.38 -6.56 18.66
C ALA A 462 -4.69 -6.08 19.35
N ALA A 463 -5.08 -4.80 19.15
CA ALA A 463 -6.38 -4.27 19.53
C ALA A 463 -7.57 -4.87 18.77
N ASP A 464 -7.33 -5.43 17.59
CA ASP A 464 -8.38 -6.06 16.76
C ASP A 464 -8.44 -7.58 16.94
N PHE A 465 -7.50 -8.16 17.71
CA PHE A 465 -7.59 -9.56 18.08
C PHE A 465 -8.80 -9.77 19.00
N THR A 466 -9.74 -10.60 18.55
CA THR A 466 -11.01 -10.80 19.24
C THR A 466 -11.08 -12.19 19.86
N ASP A 467 -11.19 -12.26 21.17
CA ASP A 467 -11.53 -13.48 21.90
C ASP A 467 -13.07 -13.64 21.90
N VAL A 468 -13.56 -14.65 21.25
CA VAL A 468 -14.99 -14.93 21.13
C VAL A 468 -15.35 -16.16 21.95
N THR A 469 -16.37 -16.05 22.79
CA THR A 469 -17.05 -17.20 23.35
C THR A 469 -18.41 -17.35 22.68
N LEU A 470 -18.64 -18.47 22.02
CA LEU A 470 -19.96 -18.87 21.55
C LEU A 470 -20.68 -19.51 22.74
N LEU A 471 -21.69 -18.84 23.25
CA LEU A 471 -22.55 -19.37 24.29
C LEU A 471 -23.77 -19.99 23.58
N ILE A 472 -23.90 -21.32 23.67
CA ILE A 472 -24.93 -22.10 22.98
C ILE A 472 -26.05 -22.46 23.95
N ASP A 473 -27.23 -22.11 23.59
CA ASP A 473 -28.46 -22.59 24.25
C ASP A 473 -28.63 -24.09 24.01
N LYS A 474 -28.77 -24.86 25.08
CA LYS A 474 -28.99 -26.33 25.05
C LYS A 474 -30.42 -26.72 25.40
N SER A 475 -31.37 -25.82 25.27
CA SER A 475 -32.80 -26.18 25.40
C SER A 475 -33.22 -27.24 24.36
N MET A 476 -34.32 -27.90 24.63
CA MET A 476 -34.82 -28.96 23.72
C MET A 476 -35.26 -28.38 22.38
N GLU A 477 -35.76 -27.16 22.38
CA GLU A 477 -36.19 -26.38 21.23
C GLU A 477 -35.07 -26.13 20.22
N MET A 478 -33.82 -25.96 20.70
CA MET A 478 -32.64 -25.73 19.87
C MET A 478 -32.19 -26.95 19.06
N THR A 479 -32.83 -28.13 19.28
CA THR A 479 -32.46 -29.36 18.57
C THR A 479 -32.62 -29.24 17.05
N GLU A 480 -33.66 -28.53 16.60
CA GLU A 480 -33.96 -28.35 15.17
C GLU A 480 -32.96 -27.41 14.47
N TYR A 481 -32.27 -26.56 15.21
CA TYR A 481 -31.40 -25.53 14.67
C TYR A 481 -29.90 -25.88 14.70
N ARG A 482 -29.53 -27.11 15.09
CA ARG A 482 -28.12 -27.51 15.28
C ARG A 482 -27.24 -27.33 14.06
N GLU A 483 -27.75 -27.59 12.86
CA GLU A 483 -26.98 -27.40 11.63
C GLU A 483 -26.78 -25.92 11.33
N GLN A 484 -27.79 -25.08 11.49
CA GLN A 484 -27.71 -23.65 11.32
C GLN A 484 -26.74 -23.01 12.34
N LEU A 485 -26.74 -23.49 13.59
CA LEU A 485 -25.80 -23.08 14.62
C LEU A 485 -24.34 -23.45 14.25
N ALA A 486 -24.15 -24.65 13.72
CA ALA A 486 -22.85 -25.12 13.27
C ALA A 486 -22.34 -24.33 12.07
N GLU A 487 -23.22 -23.97 11.13
CA GLU A 487 -22.90 -23.08 10.02
C GLU A 487 -22.56 -21.69 10.50
N ALA A 488 -23.31 -21.10 11.44
CA ALA A 488 -23.02 -19.81 12.04
C ALA A 488 -21.67 -19.80 12.77
N ALA A 489 -21.37 -20.85 13.54
CA ALA A 489 -20.08 -20.99 14.22
C ALA A 489 -18.92 -21.09 13.21
N ALA A 490 -19.10 -21.83 12.12
CA ALA A 490 -18.13 -21.91 11.03
C ALA A 490 -17.91 -20.56 10.36
N MET A 491 -18.97 -19.81 10.08
CA MET A 491 -18.87 -18.46 9.49
C MET A 491 -18.11 -17.48 10.42
N ILE A 492 -18.39 -17.54 11.74
CA ILE A 492 -17.68 -16.69 12.71
C ILE A 492 -16.19 -17.07 12.75
N TYR A 493 -15.87 -18.37 12.74
CA TYR A 493 -14.48 -18.85 12.68
C TYR A 493 -13.76 -18.36 11.43
N ASP A 494 -14.39 -18.53 10.26
CA ASP A 494 -13.84 -18.11 8.98
C ASP A 494 -13.70 -16.58 8.90
N PHE A 495 -14.65 -15.83 9.47
CA PHE A 495 -14.60 -14.37 9.54
C PHE A 495 -13.43 -13.85 10.38
N LEU A 496 -13.11 -14.50 11.50
CA LEU A 496 -11.97 -14.14 12.32
C LEU A 496 -10.63 -14.36 11.60
N GLY A 497 -10.56 -15.31 10.66
CA GLY A 497 -9.43 -15.50 9.74
C GLY A 497 -8.05 -15.56 10.42
N GLY A 498 -7.99 -16.06 11.67
CA GLY A 498 -6.79 -16.07 12.51
C GLY A 498 -6.59 -14.82 13.37
N ASN A 499 -7.42 -13.77 13.23
CA ASN A 499 -7.38 -12.56 14.06
C ASN A 499 -8.24 -12.70 15.33
N GLY A 500 -8.47 -13.91 15.79
CA GLY A 500 -9.25 -14.16 16.98
C GLY A 500 -9.18 -15.60 17.41
N ARG A 501 -9.74 -15.87 18.58
CA ARG A 501 -9.91 -17.22 19.12
C ARG A 501 -11.37 -17.45 19.41
N ILE A 502 -11.81 -18.66 19.20
CA ILE A 502 -13.18 -19.09 19.53
C ILE A 502 -13.12 -20.19 20.59
N ARG A 503 -14.04 -20.13 21.51
CA ARG A 503 -14.40 -21.23 22.40
C ARG A 503 -15.90 -21.42 22.41
N VAL A 504 -16.33 -22.61 22.76
CA VAL A 504 -17.75 -22.96 22.82
C VAL A 504 -18.12 -23.33 24.24
N VAL A 505 -19.06 -22.60 24.80
CA VAL A 505 -19.66 -22.86 26.10
C VAL A 505 -21.13 -23.26 25.88
N SER A 506 -21.53 -24.37 26.41
CA SER A 506 -22.91 -24.83 26.36
C SER A 506 -23.65 -24.46 27.64
N ALA A 507 -24.79 -23.77 27.52
CA ALA A 507 -25.66 -23.39 28.61
C ALA A 507 -26.71 -24.48 28.86
N GLY A 508 -26.30 -25.57 29.46
CA GLY A 508 -27.22 -26.61 29.94
C GLY A 508 -27.62 -26.39 31.40
N GLU A 509 -28.15 -27.43 32.08
CA GLU A 509 -28.39 -27.39 33.52
C GLU A 509 -27.11 -27.08 34.31
N THR A 510 -25.98 -27.63 33.87
CA THR A 510 -24.64 -27.27 34.26
C THR A 510 -23.89 -26.83 33.01
N PRO A 511 -23.35 -25.63 32.95
CA PRO A 511 -22.60 -25.18 31.76
C PRO A 511 -21.31 -25.97 31.58
N THR A 512 -20.93 -26.22 30.32
CA THR A 512 -19.73 -26.96 29.95
C THR A 512 -18.92 -26.17 28.92
N LEU A 513 -17.59 -26.28 28.98
CA LEU A 513 -16.68 -25.82 27.95
C LEU A 513 -16.50 -26.97 26.95
N ASP A 514 -17.17 -26.91 25.81
CA ASP A 514 -17.20 -27.99 24.82
C ASP A 514 -16.06 -27.88 23.79
N ALA A 515 -15.55 -26.67 23.58
CA ALA A 515 -14.35 -26.40 22.80
C ALA A 515 -13.56 -25.24 23.41
N ASP A 516 -12.26 -25.38 23.55
CA ASP A 516 -11.37 -24.37 24.11
C ASP A 516 -10.73 -23.50 23.00
N VAL A 517 -9.86 -22.56 23.40
CA VAL A 517 -9.19 -21.62 22.46
C VAL A 517 -8.20 -22.29 21.50
N ASN A 518 -7.86 -23.54 21.72
CA ASN A 518 -6.94 -24.32 20.90
C ASN A 518 -7.69 -25.30 19.98
N SER A 519 -9.02 -25.28 20.00
CA SER A 519 -9.85 -26.17 19.20
C SER A 519 -9.79 -25.77 17.73
N SER A 520 -9.72 -26.78 16.85
CA SER A 520 -9.76 -26.58 15.41
C SER A 520 -11.16 -26.16 14.94
N ARG A 521 -11.26 -25.69 13.69
CA ARG A 521 -12.55 -25.40 13.06
C ARG A 521 -13.51 -26.60 13.12
N SER A 522 -13.00 -27.79 12.87
CA SER A 522 -13.79 -29.03 12.92
C SER A 522 -14.26 -29.36 14.33
N ASP A 523 -13.42 -29.10 15.34
CA ASP A 523 -13.79 -29.34 16.75
C ASP A 523 -14.89 -28.39 17.21
N ILE A 524 -14.81 -27.11 16.82
CA ILE A 524 -15.83 -26.09 17.12
C ILE A 524 -17.17 -26.49 16.49
N ILE A 525 -17.18 -26.86 15.22
CA ILE A 525 -18.37 -27.33 14.52
C ILE A 525 -18.94 -28.58 15.20
N SER A 526 -18.08 -29.53 15.58
CA SER A 526 -18.44 -30.75 16.26
C SER A 526 -19.02 -30.49 17.66
N ALA A 527 -18.41 -29.56 18.43
CA ALA A 527 -18.90 -29.16 19.75
C ALA A 527 -20.31 -28.56 19.70
N VAL A 528 -20.58 -27.74 18.67
CA VAL A 528 -21.93 -27.18 18.46
C VAL A 528 -22.96 -28.27 18.08
N ARG A 529 -22.58 -29.22 17.22
CA ARG A 529 -23.45 -30.29 16.74
C ARG A 529 -23.77 -31.37 17.79
N GLN A 530 -22.76 -31.79 18.57
CA GLN A 530 -22.80 -32.99 19.38
C GLN A 530 -23.35 -32.80 20.81
N GLY A 531 -23.54 -31.57 21.25
CA GLY A 531 -24.00 -31.31 22.61
C GLY A 531 -25.41 -31.86 22.88
N GLY A 532 -25.57 -32.51 24.02
CA GLY A 532 -26.88 -32.98 24.50
C GLY A 532 -27.82 -31.81 24.79
N THR A 533 -29.12 -32.00 24.68
CA THR A 533 -30.13 -31.04 25.11
C THR A 533 -30.55 -31.32 26.55
N THR A 534 -30.92 -30.30 27.31
CA THR A 534 -31.38 -30.38 28.69
C THR A 534 -32.78 -29.76 28.80
N ALA A 535 -33.61 -30.31 29.70
CA ALA A 535 -34.96 -29.76 29.94
C ALA A 535 -34.89 -28.38 30.65
N ASN A 536 -33.85 -28.18 31.45
CA ASN A 536 -33.58 -26.90 32.13
C ASN A 536 -32.25 -26.41 31.70
N TRP A 537 -32.14 -25.15 31.32
CA TRP A 537 -30.87 -24.50 30.97
C TRP A 537 -30.66 -23.23 31.80
N ARG A 538 -29.40 -22.93 32.08
CA ARG A 538 -29.01 -21.86 32.99
C ARG A 538 -28.15 -20.86 32.24
N PHE A 539 -28.82 -19.85 31.63
CA PHE A 539 -28.14 -18.76 30.94
C PHE A 539 -27.17 -18.00 31.83
N ASP A 540 -27.61 -17.71 33.07
CA ASP A 540 -26.79 -16.98 34.05
C ASP A 540 -25.46 -17.68 34.35
N LEU A 541 -25.46 -18.99 34.49
CA LEU A 541 -24.25 -19.76 34.74
C LEU A 541 -23.39 -19.90 33.49
N GLY A 542 -24.02 -20.10 32.32
CA GLY A 542 -23.31 -20.11 31.03
C GLY A 542 -22.62 -18.79 30.72
N LEU A 543 -23.31 -17.68 30.98
CA LEU A 543 -22.73 -16.35 30.80
C LEU A 543 -21.57 -16.08 31.78
N ARG A 544 -21.69 -16.49 33.03
CA ARG A 544 -20.59 -16.38 34.02
C ARG A 544 -19.38 -17.20 33.60
N MET A 545 -19.58 -18.42 33.14
CA MET A 545 -18.51 -19.27 32.63
C MET A 545 -17.84 -18.63 31.41
N SER A 546 -18.62 -18.15 30.45
CA SER A 546 -18.14 -17.44 29.26
C SER A 546 -17.29 -16.22 29.64
N ALA A 547 -17.76 -15.42 30.59
CA ALA A 547 -17.02 -14.26 31.09
C ALA A 547 -15.71 -14.64 31.79
N SER A 548 -15.73 -15.71 32.61
CA SER A 548 -14.55 -16.25 33.30
C SER A 548 -13.48 -16.71 32.30
N GLU A 549 -13.89 -17.43 31.25
CA GLU A 549 -13.01 -17.90 30.20
C GLU A 549 -12.38 -16.75 29.39
N LEU A 550 -13.11 -15.64 29.21
CA LEU A 550 -12.59 -14.46 28.52
C LEU A 550 -11.64 -13.60 29.38
N PHE A 551 -11.66 -13.76 30.70
CA PHE A 551 -10.92 -12.88 31.63
C PHE A 551 -9.41 -12.92 31.41
N SER A 552 -8.86 -14.06 31.05
CA SER A 552 -7.42 -14.26 30.80
C SER A 552 -6.96 -13.81 29.40
N GLY A 553 -7.88 -13.44 28.50
CA GLY A 553 -7.57 -13.06 27.13
C GLY A 553 -7.04 -11.61 27.03
N THR A 554 -6.17 -11.38 26.05
CA THR A 554 -5.71 -10.04 25.61
C THR A 554 -6.43 -9.66 24.33
N GLY A 555 -6.87 -8.41 24.20
CA GLY A 555 -7.60 -7.94 23.02
C GLY A 555 -9.10 -7.72 23.27
N ARG A 556 -9.86 -7.54 22.18
CA ARG A 556 -11.33 -7.39 22.25
C ARG A 556 -11.95 -8.68 22.71
N LYS A 557 -13.04 -8.59 23.48
CA LYS A 557 -13.74 -9.73 24.03
C LYS A 557 -15.21 -9.68 23.63
N ALA A 558 -15.71 -10.79 23.14
CA ALA A 558 -17.12 -10.92 22.75
C ALA A 558 -17.72 -12.23 23.26
N VAL A 559 -18.95 -12.15 23.75
CA VAL A 559 -19.80 -13.32 23.96
C VAL A 559 -20.91 -13.25 22.90
N VAL A 560 -20.97 -14.25 22.04
CA VAL A 560 -22.03 -14.39 21.05
C VAL A 560 -22.98 -15.46 21.56
N PHE A 561 -24.19 -15.04 21.93
CA PHE A 561 -25.21 -15.95 22.41
C PHE A 561 -26.09 -16.44 21.25
N LEU A 562 -26.15 -17.74 21.07
CA LEU A 562 -26.92 -18.39 20.03
C LEU A 562 -28.11 -19.12 20.67
N THR A 563 -29.32 -18.60 20.44
CA THR A 563 -30.59 -19.05 21.02
C THR A 563 -31.72 -18.81 20.02
N ASP A 564 -32.84 -19.51 20.20
CA ASP A 564 -34.09 -19.24 19.48
C ASP A 564 -34.88 -18.03 20.06
N GLY A 565 -34.39 -17.45 21.15
CA GLY A 565 -35.00 -16.31 21.83
C GLY A 565 -36.12 -16.69 22.82
N THR A 566 -36.38 -17.96 23.03
CA THR A 566 -37.32 -18.43 24.06
C THR A 566 -36.60 -18.44 25.42
N VAL A 567 -36.86 -17.47 26.25
CA VAL A 567 -36.39 -17.43 27.64
C VAL A 567 -37.50 -18.02 28.50
N THR A 568 -37.31 -19.22 29.01
CA THR A 568 -38.14 -19.73 30.08
C THR A 568 -37.56 -19.29 31.41
N ASP A 569 -38.30 -18.49 32.17
CA ASP A 569 -37.96 -18.02 33.52
C ASP A 569 -37.57 -19.17 34.46
#